data_ac115fc6b27afbf9dcac27254062fefb
#
_entry.id   ac115fc6b27afbf9dcac27254062fefb
#
_cell.length_a   1.000
_cell.length_b   1.000
_cell.length_c   1.000
_cell.angle_alpha   90.00
_cell.angle_beta   90.00
_cell.angle_gamma   90.00
#
_symmetry.space_group_name_H-M   'P 1'
#
loop_
_entity.id
_entity.type
_entity.pdbx_description
1 polymer ?
#
loop_
_entity_poly.entity_id
_entity_poly.type
_entity_poly.pdbx_seq_one_letter_code
_entity_poly.pdbx_strand_id
1 'polypeptide(L)'
;MSEYAMQRLQVHEGDIITIKHLQPLASLGYVRAKIYGKELGEEAFQAIIRDVVDGLYSNIELAAFVTACADDLNLNEIIYLTKAMIATGQRIHWSKDIVLDKHCVGGVPGNRTTPIVVSIVAAAGLIIPKTSSKAITSPAGTADMLETITTVDLSLEKMEEVVERENGCLAWGGAVRLSPADDLL
;
A
#
# COMPACT_ATOMS: atom_id res chain seq x y z
N MET A 1 31.37 -14.12 -2.62
CA MET A 1 29.96 -13.68 -2.72
C MET A 1 29.43 -14.09 -4.09
N SER A 2 28.15 -14.45 -4.24
CA SER A 2 27.60 -14.79 -5.57
C SER A 2 27.32 -13.52 -6.39
N GLU A 3 27.32 -13.63 -7.73
CA GLU A 3 26.97 -12.52 -8.62
C GLU A 3 25.60 -11.93 -8.29
N TYR A 4 24.63 -12.78 -7.97
CA TYR A 4 23.30 -12.37 -7.53
C TYR A 4 23.34 -11.49 -6.27
N ALA A 5 24.15 -11.83 -5.28
CA ALA A 5 24.30 -11.04 -4.07
C ALA A 5 25.02 -9.69 -4.36
N MET A 6 26.00 -9.67 -5.27
CA MET A 6 26.66 -8.44 -5.69
C MET A 6 25.70 -7.49 -6.38
N GLN A 7 24.89 -7.98 -7.31
CA GLN A 7 23.86 -7.18 -7.98
C GLN A 7 22.83 -6.61 -7.00
N ARG A 8 22.33 -7.43 -6.06
CA ARG A 8 21.35 -7.01 -5.08
C ARG A 8 21.88 -5.96 -4.11
N LEU A 9 23.14 -6.04 -3.74
CA LEU A 9 23.83 -5.08 -2.86
C LEU A 9 24.39 -3.86 -3.62
N GLN A 10 24.32 -3.87 -4.96
CA GLN A 10 24.89 -2.84 -5.83
C GLN A 10 26.39 -2.59 -5.53
N VAL A 11 27.13 -3.65 -5.23
CA VAL A 11 28.56 -3.62 -4.93
C VAL A 11 29.38 -4.26 -6.06
N HIS A 12 30.65 -3.82 -6.19
CA HIS A 12 31.60 -4.26 -7.19
C HIS A 12 32.79 -5.00 -6.56
N GLU A 13 33.58 -5.64 -7.39
CA GLU A 13 34.83 -6.29 -6.95
C GLU A 13 35.80 -5.23 -6.39
N GLY A 14 36.25 -5.45 -5.16
CA GLY A 14 37.11 -4.52 -4.42
C GLY A 14 36.38 -3.71 -3.35
N ASP A 15 35.06 -3.70 -3.33
CA ASP A 15 34.29 -3.03 -2.29
C ASP A 15 34.38 -3.74 -0.94
N ILE A 16 34.50 -2.96 0.13
CA ILE A 16 34.55 -3.49 1.49
C ILE A 16 33.12 -3.73 1.98
N ILE A 17 32.80 -4.98 2.31
CA ILE A 17 31.52 -5.35 2.89
C ILE A 17 31.69 -5.82 4.34
N THR A 18 30.67 -5.56 5.17
CA THR A 18 30.63 -6.07 6.54
C THR A 18 29.59 -7.17 6.65
N ILE A 19 30.01 -8.35 7.10
CA ILE A 19 29.12 -9.46 7.36
C ILE A 19 28.73 -9.41 8.84
N LYS A 20 27.43 -9.32 9.12
CA LYS A 20 26.89 -9.41 10.47
C LYS A 20 25.97 -10.62 10.59
N HIS A 21 25.94 -11.24 11.76
CA HIS A 21 24.93 -12.25 12.06
C HIS A 21 23.56 -11.59 12.09
N LEU A 22 22.62 -12.04 11.28
CA LEU A 22 21.23 -11.61 11.36
C LEU A 22 20.65 -12.08 12.70
N GLN A 23 20.16 -11.13 13.48
CA GLN A 23 19.28 -11.46 14.59
C GLN A 23 17.95 -11.96 14.02
N PRO A 24 17.40 -13.07 14.49
CA PRO A 24 16.08 -13.51 14.04
C PRO A 24 15.05 -12.42 14.31
N LEU A 25 14.27 -12.09 13.28
CA LEU A 25 13.18 -11.11 13.41
C LEU A 25 12.13 -11.67 14.38
N ALA A 26 11.85 -10.92 15.45
CA ALA A 26 10.83 -11.31 16.41
C ALA A 26 9.43 -11.43 15.76
N SER A 27 9.15 -10.60 14.77
CA SER A 27 7.90 -10.60 14.00
C SER A 27 7.64 -11.90 13.26
N LEU A 28 8.67 -12.64 12.83
CA LEU A 28 8.52 -13.97 12.22
C LEU A 28 7.97 -15.01 13.23
N GLY A 29 8.15 -14.76 14.52
CA GLY A 29 7.50 -15.54 15.58
C GLY A 29 5.98 -15.40 15.55
N TYR A 30 5.48 -14.19 15.29
CA TYR A 30 4.05 -13.92 15.13
C TYR A 30 3.49 -14.53 13.85
N VAL A 31 4.21 -14.45 12.74
CA VAL A 31 3.81 -15.13 11.49
C VAL A 31 3.65 -16.65 11.72
N ARG A 32 4.63 -17.26 12.36
CA ARG A 32 4.53 -18.70 12.71
C ARG A 32 3.35 -18.98 13.64
N ALA A 33 3.10 -18.14 14.64
CA ALA A 33 1.94 -18.29 15.52
C ALA A 33 0.63 -18.24 14.72
N LYS A 34 0.51 -17.33 13.74
CA LYS A 34 -0.67 -17.24 12.87
C LYS A 34 -0.83 -18.49 12.00
N ILE A 35 0.23 -19.02 11.41
CA ILE A 35 0.21 -20.28 10.65
C ILE A 35 -0.34 -21.44 11.49
N TYR A 36 -0.06 -21.43 12.80
CA TYR A 36 -0.60 -22.43 13.74
C TYR A 36 -1.97 -22.06 14.32
N GLY A 37 -2.70 -21.15 13.69
CA GLY A 37 -4.07 -20.77 14.06
C GLY A 37 -4.18 -19.94 15.34
N LYS A 38 -3.11 -19.25 15.75
CA LYS A 38 -3.18 -18.31 16.88
C LYS A 38 -3.69 -16.95 16.45
N GLU A 39 -4.56 -16.37 17.24
CA GLU A 39 -4.96 -14.97 17.07
C GLU A 39 -3.79 -14.04 17.40
N LEU A 40 -3.64 -12.98 16.60
CA LEU A 40 -2.60 -11.98 16.78
C LEU A 40 -3.17 -10.69 17.33
N GLY A 41 -2.48 -10.10 18.30
CA GLY A 41 -2.79 -8.77 18.82
C GLY A 41 -2.27 -7.63 17.94
N GLU A 42 -2.65 -6.41 18.26
CA GLU A 42 -2.27 -5.19 17.54
C GLU A 42 -0.75 -5.02 17.42
N GLU A 43 -0.01 -5.26 18.50
CA GLU A 43 1.45 -5.16 18.53
C GLU A 43 2.13 -6.11 17.55
N ALA A 44 1.57 -7.32 17.39
CA ALA A 44 2.09 -8.31 16.47
C ALA A 44 1.98 -7.84 15.01
N PHE A 45 0.81 -7.34 14.60
CA PHE A 45 0.61 -6.79 13.26
C PHE A 45 1.47 -5.55 13.03
N GLN A 46 1.61 -4.66 14.01
CA GLN A 46 2.49 -3.49 13.91
C GLN A 46 3.96 -3.90 13.69
N ALA A 47 4.44 -4.92 14.41
CA ALA A 47 5.80 -5.42 14.25
C ALA A 47 6.00 -6.07 12.86
N ILE A 48 5.06 -6.92 12.42
CA ILE A 48 5.12 -7.58 11.11
C ILE A 48 5.15 -6.54 9.99
N ILE A 49 4.19 -5.62 9.97
CA ILE A 49 4.04 -4.64 8.89
C ILE A 49 5.23 -3.67 8.85
N ARG A 50 5.77 -3.29 10.00
CA ARG A 50 6.99 -2.48 10.05
C ARG A 50 8.17 -3.21 9.40
N ASP A 51 8.42 -4.45 9.81
CA ASP A 51 9.53 -5.25 9.27
C ASP A 51 9.35 -5.56 7.78
N VAL A 52 8.10 -5.71 7.31
CA VAL A 52 7.77 -5.82 5.87
C VAL A 52 8.15 -4.54 5.12
N VAL A 53 7.71 -3.38 5.59
CA VAL A 53 7.98 -2.07 4.96
C VAL A 53 9.47 -1.74 5.00
N ASP A 54 10.18 -2.14 6.05
CA ASP A 54 11.64 -1.99 6.16
C ASP A 54 12.42 -2.97 5.26
N GLY A 55 11.72 -3.83 4.50
CA GLY A 55 12.33 -4.77 3.54
C GLY A 55 13.08 -5.92 4.21
N LEU A 56 12.75 -6.24 5.45
CA LEU A 56 13.44 -7.27 6.23
C LEU A 56 12.90 -8.68 5.95
N TYR A 57 11.73 -8.80 5.32
CA TYR A 57 11.13 -10.07 4.94
C TYR A 57 11.62 -10.52 3.56
N SER A 58 11.93 -11.80 3.45
CA SER A 58 12.10 -12.45 2.15
C SER A 58 10.75 -12.72 1.48
N ASN A 59 10.74 -12.96 0.16
CA ASN A 59 9.53 -13.30 -0.57
C ASN A 59 8.83 -14.56 -0.01
N ILE A 60 9.59 -15.50 0.56
CA ILE A 60 9.03 -16.71 1.19
C ILE A 60 8.28 -16.33 2.47
N GLU A 61 8.83 -15.46 3.26
CA GLU A 61 8.23 -14.99 4.52
C GLU A 61 7.00 -14.12 4.26
N LEU A 62 7.04 -13.26 3.24
CA LEU A 62 5.87 -12.51 2.77
C LEU A 62 4.75 -13.44 2.33
N ALA A 63 5.06 -14.43 1.46
CA ALA A 63 4.07 -15.40 1.01
C ALA A 63 3.48 -16.22 2.17
N ALA A 64 4.30 -16.59 3.16
CA ALA A 64 3.84 -17.29 4.34
C ALA A 64 2.88 -16.44 5.19
N PHE A 65 3.17 -15.15 5.36
CA PHE A 65 2.31 -14.21 6.08
C PHE A 65 0.98 -14.00 5.34
N VAL A 66 1.01 -13.70 4.04
CA VAL A 66 -0.20 -13.50 3.23
C VAL A 66 -1.08 -14.75 3.25
N THR A 67 -0.48 -15.93 3.08
CA THR A 67 -1.22 -17.20 3.12
C THR A 67 -1.86 -17.44 4.48
N ALA A 68 -1.15 -17.17 5.57
CA ALA A 68 -1.69 -17.32 6.92
C ALA A 68 -2.84 -16.34 7.21
N CYS A 69 -2.82 -15.15 6.61
CA CYS A 69 -3.91 -14.17 6.73
C CYS A 69 -5.12 -14.51 5.85
N ALA A 70 -4.90 -15.17 4.71
CA ALA A 70 -5.99 -15.50 3.77
C ALA A 70 -6.96 -16.56 4.32
N ASP A 71 -6.52 -17.42 5.23
CA ASP A 71 -7.31 -18.54 5.74
C ASP A 71 -8.21 -18.12 6.92
N ASP A 72 -7.73 -17.32 7.85
CA ASP A 72 -8.49 -16.99 9.08
C ASP A 72 -8.05 -15.67 9.73
N LEU A 73 -8.68 -14.57 9.34
CA LEU A 73 -8.61 -13.30 10.06
C LEU A 73 -9.95 -12.98 10.70
N ASN A 74 -10.00 -12.88 12.02
CA ASN A 74 -11.15 -12.34 12.70
C ASN A 74 -11.25 -10.81 12.56
N LEU A 75 -12.39 -10.24 12.94
CA LEU A 75 -12.64 -8.80 12.78
C LEU A 75 -11.59 -7.91 13.46
N ASN A 76 -11.14 -8.30 14.66
CA ASN A 76 -10.12 -7.53 15.38
C ASN A 76 -8.78 -7.57 14.65
N GLU A 77 -8.37 -8.72 14.15
CA GLU A 77 -7.14 -8.89 13.37
C GLU A 77 -7.18 -8.06 12.08
N ILE A 78 -8.32 -8.01 11.39
CA ILE A 78 -8.52 -7.15 10.21
C ILE A 78 -8.32 -5.67 10.59
N ILE A 79 -8.90 -5.24 11.71
CA ILE A 79 -8.73 -3.88 12.22
C ILE A 79 -7.26 -3.59 12.57
N TYR A 80 -6.58 -4.51 13.26
CA TYR A 80 -5.18 -4.33 13.65
C TYR A 80 -4.23 -4.30 12.45
N LEU A 81 -4.43 -5.20 11.49
CA LEU A 81 -3.69 -5.21 10.23
C LEU A 81 -3.88 -3.89 9.47
N THR A 82 -5.13 -3.46 9.30
CA THR A 82 -5.45 -2.20 8.61
C THR A 82 -4.78 -1.01 9.29
N LYS A 83 -4.85 -0.92 10.62
CA LYS A 83 -4.19 0.14 11.38
C LYS A 83 -2.67 0.11 11.23
N ALA A 84 -2.07 -1.07 11.25
CA ALA A 84 -0.63 -1.23 11.05
C ALA A 84 -0.19 -0.76 9.66
N MET A 85 -0.93 -1.13 8.61
CA MET A 85 -0.68 -0.66 7.23
C MET A 85 -0.80 0.86 7.12
N ILE A 86 -1.84 1.45 7.70
CA ILE A 86 -2.02 2.91 7.72
C ILE A 86 -0.89 3.61 8.47
N ALA A 87 -0.42 3.04 9.58
CA ALA A 87 0.62 3.64 10.43
C ALA A 87 2.00 3.71 9.76
N THR A 88 2.27 2.86 8.77
CA THR A 88 3.52 2.86 8.00
C THR A 88 3.47 3.76 6.76
N GLY A 89 2.30 4.29 6.41
CA GLY A 89 2.09 5.16 5.26
C GLY A 89 2.18 6.65 5.59
N GLN A 90 2.18 7.44 4.54
CA GLN A 90 2.08 8.90 4.66
C GLN A 90 0.62 9.31 4.87
N ARG A 91 0.40 10.40 5.59
CA ARG A 91 -0.93 10.96 5.78
C ARG A 91 -1.02 12.33 5.14
N ILE A 92 -2.13 12.59 4.48
CA ILE A 92 -2.43 13.88 3.88
C ILE A 92 -3.35 14.64 4.84
N HIS A 93 -3.05 15.91 5.04
CA HIS A 93 -3.90 16.84 5.79
C HIS A 93 -4.49 17.85 4.83
N TRP A 94 -5.80 17.81 4.68
CA TRP A 94 -6.53 18.72 3.81
C TRP A 94 -6.93 20.00 4.54
N SER A 95 -6.97 21.11 3.82
CA SER A 95 -7.35 22.41 4.36
C SER A 95 -8.84 22.57 4.67
N LYS A 96 -9.68 21.60 4.27
CA LYS A 96 -11.13 21.61 4.48
C LYS A 96 -11.58 20.48 5.39
N ASP A 97 -12.60 20.73 6.20
CA ASP A 97 -13.13 19.75 7.16
C ASP A 97 -13.87 18.57 6.50
N ILE A 98 -14.46 18.81 5.33
CA ILE A 98 -15.20 17.76 4.60
C ILE A 98 -14.38 17.35 3.39
N VAL A 99 -13.91 16.11 3.44
CA VAL A 99 -13.20 15.44 2.34
C VAL A 99 -13.98 14.21 1.98
N LEU A 100 -14.31 14.08 0.70
CA LEU A 100 -15.10 12.96 0.19
C LEU A 100 -14.20 11.91 -0.44
N ASP A 101 -14.66 10.70 -0.42
CA ASP A 101 -14.06 9.58 -1.15
C ASP A 101 -15.13 8.79 -1.92
N LYS A 102 -14.70 8.07 -2.94
CA LYS A 102 -15.54 7.21 -3.78
C LYS A 102 -14.82 5.89 -4.04
N HIS A 103 -15.40 4.81 -3.64
CA HIS A 103 -14.91 3.47 -3.95
C HIS A 103 -15.84 2.73 -4.90
N CYS A 104 -15.25 1.89 -5.76
CA CYS A 104 -15.98 0.86 -6.50
C CYS A 104 -15.95 -0.44 -5.67
N VAL A 105 -17.01 -1.21 -5.76
CA VAL A 105 -17.00 -2.58 -5.22
C VAL A 105 -16.10 -3.44 -6.10
N GLY A 106 -15.11 -4.09 -5.50
CA GLY A 106 -14.18 -4.97 -6.22
C GLY A 106 -14.90 -6.07 -6.99
N GLY A 107 -14.43 -6.38 -8.19
CA GLY A 107 -15.02 -7.39 -9.07
C GLY A 107 -16.33 -7.00 -9.76
N VAL A 108 -16.88 -5.82 -9.47
CA VAL A 108 -18.08 -5.30 -10.12
C VAL A 108 -17.71 -4.23 -11.14
N PRO A 109 -18.20 -4.29 -12.41
CA PRO A 109 -17.96 -3.24 -13.40
C PRO A 109 -18.46 -1.88 -12.91
N GLY A 110 -17.64 -0.85 -13.05
CA GLY A 110 -18.02 0.50 -12.59
C GLY A 110 -16.86 1.48 -12.47
N ASN A 111 -15.63 1.07 -12.84
CA ASN A 111 -14.44 1.92 -12.78
C ASN A 111 -14.58 3.24 -13.58
N ARG A 112 -15.30 3.23 -14.69
CA ARG A 112 -15.56 4.40 -15.55
C ARG A 112 -16.47 5.45 -14.92
N THR A 113 -17.22 5.10 -13.84
CA THR A 113 -18.03 6.08 -13.11
C THR A 113 -17.18 6.99 -12.25
N THR A 114 -15.97 6.55 -11.88
CA THR A 114 -15.09 7.31 -10.99
C THR A 114 -14.73 8.70 -11.54
N PRO A 115 -14.24 8.89 -12.76
CA PRO A 115 -13.92 10.22 -13.27
C PRO A 115 -15.17 11.11 -13.36
N ILE A 116 -16.34 10.55 -13.66
CA ILE A 116 -17.60 11.31 -13.74
C ILE A 116 -17.97 11.82 -12.33
N VAL A 117 -17.97 10.95 -11.33
CA VAL A 117 -18.32 11.31 -9.95
C VAL A 117 -17.33 12.31 -9.38
N VAL A 118 -16.02 12.08 -9.55
CA VAL A 118 -14.99 13.00 -9.05
C VAL A 118 -15.13 14.38 -9.67
N SER A 119 -15.36 14.46 -10.97
CA SER A 119 -15.56 15.74 -11.66
C SER A 119 -16.80 16.51 -11.20
N ILE A 120 -17.92 15.80 -10.97
CA ILE A 120 -19.17 16.42 -10.49
C ILE A 120 -18.98 16.96 -9.06
N VAL A 121 -18.37 16.17 -8.18
CA VAL A 121 -18.14 16.54 -6.77
C VAL A 121 -17.17 17.71 -6.67
N ALA A 122 -16.08 17.68 -7.43
CA ALA A 122 -15.12 18.78 -7.48
C ALA A 122 -15.74 20.07 -8.02
N ALA A 123 -16.56 19.99 -9.08
CA ALA A 123 -17.29 21.13 -9.64
C ALA A 123 -18.33 21.70 -8.66
N ALA A 124 -18.85 20.89 -7.74
CA ALA A 124 -19.71 21.36 -6.66
C ALA A 124 -18.94 22.04 -5.50
N GLY A 125 -17.62 22.18 -5.60
CA GLY A 125 -16.78 22.85 -4.61
C GLY A 125 -16.39 21.98 -3.41
N LEU A 126 -16.60 20.67 -3.48
CA LEU A 126 -16.23 19.71 -2.44
C LEU A 126 -14.90 19.05 -2.78
N ILE A 127 -14.07 18.77 -1.77
CA ILE A 127 -12.79 18.07 -1.97
C ILE A 127 -13.02 16.56 -2.15
N ILE A 128 -12.43 16.02 -3.21
CA ILE A 128 -12.45 14.57 -3.51
C ILE A 128 -11.09 14.11 -4.08
N PRO A 129 -10.10 13.84 -3.22
CA PRO A 129 -8.78 13.36 -3.60
C PRO A 129 -8.79 11.84 -3.84
N LYS A 130 -9.27 11.38 -4.97
CA LYS A 130 -9.43 9.95 -5.24
C LYS A 130 -8.13 9.26 -5.58
N THR A 131 -7.75 8.27 -4.79
CA THR A 131 -6.72 7.30 -5.16
C THR A 131 -7.34 6.01 -5.68
N SER A 132 -6.65 5.32 -6.56
CA SER A 132 -7.11 4.07 -7.16
C SER A 132 -5.95 3.11 -7.39
N SER A 133 -6.22 1.81 -7.31
CA SER A 133 -5.26 0.79 -7.73
C SER A 133 -5.27 0.60 -9.25
N LYS A 134 -4.18 0.01 -9.76
CA LYS A 134 -4.14 -0.66 -11.06
C LYS A 134 -4.90 -1.98 -10.99
N ALA A 135 -5.04 -2.67 -12.11
CA ALA A 135 -5.84 -3.90 -12.18
C ALA A 135 -5.34 -4.97 -11.23
N ILE A 136 -6.24 -5.51 -10.41
CA ILE A 136 -5.99 -6.68 -9.55
C ILE A 136 -6.90 -7.83 -9.98
N THR A 137 -8.21 -7.60 -10.07
CA THR A 137 -9.23 -8.63 -10.37
C THR A 137 -10.00 -8.38 -11.66
N SER A 138 -9.85 -7.21 -12.27
CA SER A 138 -10.48 -6.82 -13.54
C SER A 138 -9.44 -6.64 -14.64
N PRO A 139 -9.84 -6.68 -15.93
CA PRO A 139 -8.92 -6.45 -17.05
C PRO A 139 -8.21 -5.09 -16.99
N ALA A 140 -8.84 -4.06 -16.39
CA ALA A 140 -8.28 -2.76 -16.15
C ALA A 140 -8.86 -2.15 -14.88
N GLY A 141 -8.00 -1.58 -14.03
CA GLY A 141 -8.39 -0.75 -12.90
C GLY A 141 -8.78 0.67 -13.32
N THR A 142 -9.20 1.47 -12.36
CA THR A 142 -9.49 2.89 -12.62
C THR A 142 -8.24 3.66 -13.01
N ALA A 143 -7.10 3.40 -12.38
CA ALA A 143 -5.83 4.03 -12.72
C ALA A 143 -5.39 3.66 -14.15
N ASP A 144 -5.45 2.38 -14.52
CA ASP A 144 -5.09 1.92 -15.88
C ASP A 144 -5.93 2.62 -16.96
N MET A 145 -7.23 2.74 -16.73
CA MET A 145 -8.12 3.42 -17.65
C MET A 145 -7.76 4.90 -17.78
N LEU A 146 -7.43 5.56 -16.69
CA LEU A 146 -7.08 6.98 -16.69
C LEU A 146 -5.70 7.25 -17.31
N GLU A 147 -4.75 6.36 -17.19
CA GLU A 147 -3.43 6.47 -17.84
C GLU A 147 -3.53 6.62 -19.35
N THR A 148 -4.62 6.17 -19.96
CA THR A 148 -4.84 6.34 -21.42
C THR A 148 -5.11 7.79 -21.83
N ILE A 149 -5.48 8.66 -20.90
CA ILE A 149 -5.88 10.06 -21.16
C ILE A 149 -5.10 11.08 -20.33
N THR A 150 -4.50 10.67 -19.20
CA THR A 150 -3.73 11.58 -18.35
C THR A 150 -2.73 10.79 -17.50
N THR A 151 -1.75 11.48 -16.90
CA THR A 151 -0.87 10.84 -15.89
C THR A 151 -1.61 10.64 -14.59
N VAL A 152 -1.44 9.45 -13.97
CA VAL A 152 -1.97 9.11 -12.64
C VAL A 152 -0.85 8.96 -11.61
N ASP A 153 0.41 8.93 -12.06
CA ASP A 153 1.59 8.86 -11.21
C ASP A 153 1.89 10.26 -10.65
N LEU A 154 1.18 10.62 -9.59
CA LEU A 154 1.35 11.90 -8.92
C LEU A 154 2.15 11.68 -7.62
N SER A 155 3.15 12.55 -7.36
CA SER A 155 3.71 12.64 -6.01
C SER A 155 2.66 13.20 -5.04
N LEU A 156 2.88 13.01 -3.74
CA LEU A 156 1.99 13.49 -2.70
C LEU A 156 1.79 15.02 -2.81
N GLU A 157 2.89 15.76 -2.97
CA GLU A 157 2.89 17.22 -3.10
C GLU A 157 2.11 17.68 -4.35
N LYS A 158 2.28 16.93 -5.45
CA LYS A 158 1.55 17.25 -6.69
C LYS A 158 0.07 16.96 -6.57
N MET A 159 -0.30 15.90 -5.86
CA MET A 159 -1.68 15.58 -5.54
C MET A 159 -2.33 16.68 -4.70
N GLU A 160 -1.64 17.16 -3.66
CA GLU A 160 -2.11 18.27 -2.80
C GLU A 160 -2.32 19.54 -3.64
N GLU A 161 -1.32 19.93 -4.45
CA GLU A 161 -1.42 21.11 -5.34
C GLU A 161 -2.63 21.03 -6.27
N VAL A 162 -2.86 19.87 -6.90
CA VAL A 162 -3.99 19.68 -7.81
C VAL A 162 -5.32 19.77 -7.07
N VAL A 163 -5.43 19.13 -5.91
CA VAL A 163 -6.67 19.13 -5.12
C VAL A 163 -6.98 20.52 -4.58
N GLU A 164 -6.00 21.28 -4.14
CA GLU A 164 -6.22 22.67 -3.68
C GLU A 164 -6.73 23.58 -4.80
N ARG A 165 -6.26 23.37 -6.03
CA ARG A 165 -6.64 24.18 -7.18
C ARG A 165 -7.97 23.74 -7.81
N GLU A 166 -8.19 22.43 -7.96
CA GLU A 166 -9.27 21.85 -8.74
C GLU A 166 -10.34 21.17 -7.86
N ASN A 167 -10.18 21.13 -6.52
CA ASN A 167 -10.98 20.39 -5.55
C ASN A 167 -11.00 18.86 -5.71
N GLY A 168 -10.33 18.30 -6.68
CA GLY A 168 -10.29 16.85 -6.88
C GLY A 168 -9.11 16.42 -7.71
N CYS A 169 -8.76 15.17 -7.57
CA CYS A 169 -7.78 14.51 -8.42
C CYS A 169 -8.08 13.02 -8.55
N LEU A 170 -7.40 12.38 -9.47
CA LEU A 170 -7.37 10.93 -9.66
C LEU A 170 -5.92 10.50 -9.74
N ALA A 171 -5.45 9.79 -8.72
CA ALA A 171 -4.06 9.35 -8.61
C ALA A 171 -3.96 7.84 -8.43
N TRP A 172 -2.85 7.26 -8.85
CA TRP A 172 -2.53 5.88 -8.51
C TRP A 172 -2.00 5.81 -7.05
N GLY A 173 -2.64 4.94 -6.23
CA GLY A 173 -2.31 4.81 -4.82
C GLY A 173 -0.86 4.42 -4.54
N GLY A 174 -0.27 3.56 -5.38
CA GLY A 174 1.13 3.16 -5.25
C GLY A 174 2.12 4.32 -5.42
N ALA A 175 1.83 5.29 -6.30
CA ALA A 175 2.68 6.48 -6.47
C ALA A 175 2.65 7.41 -5.25
N VAL A 176 1.51 7.50 -4.58
CA VAL A 176 1.29 8.39 -3.42
C VAL A 176 1.85 7.81 -2.11
N ARG A 177 2.15 6.51 -2.07
CA ARG A 177 2.72 5.79 -0.92
C ARG A 177 1.92 5.96 0.38
N LEU A 178 0.61 5.99 0.29
CA LEU A 178 -0.27 6.08 1.46
C LEU A 178 -0.27 4.80 2.29
N SER A 179 0.04 3.67 1.69
CA SER A 179 0.20 2.37 2.35
C SER A 179 1.31 1.57 1.66
N PRO A 180 2.60 1.81 2.00
CA PRO A 180 3.71 1.08 1.37
C PRO A 180 3.63 -0.44 1.53
N ALA A 181 2.98 -0.92 2.58
CA ALA A 181 2.76 -2.34 2.80
C ALA A 181 1.83 -2.97 1.75
N ASP A 182 0.88 -2.19 1.20
CA ASP A 182 -0.06 -2.65 0.17
C ASP A 182 0.64 -2.99 -1.16
N ASP A 183 1.73 -2.31 -1.45
CA ASP A 183 2.53 -2.57 -2.65
C ASP A 183 3.47 -3.78 -2.49
N LEU A 184 3.71 -4.22 -1.24
CA LEU A 184 4.64 -5.30 -0.91
C LEU A 184 3.93 -6.64 -0.63
N LEU A 185 2.67 -6.62 -0.20
CA LEU A 185 1.85 -7.78 0.15
C LEU A 185 0.91 -8.18 -0.98
#